data_a85fb4d5e4354c0c121d58883266452d
#
_entry.id   a85fb4d5e4354c0c121d58883266452d
#
_cell.length_a   1.000
_cell.length_b   1.000
_cell.length_c   1.000
_cell.angle_alpha   90.00
_cell.angle_beta   90.00
_cell.angle_gamma   90.00
#
_symmetry.space_group_name_H-M   'P 1'
#
loop_
_entity.id
_entity.type
_entity.pdbx_description
1 polymer ?
#
loop_
_entity_poly.entity_id
_entity_poly.type
_entity_poly.pdbx_seq_one_letter_code
_entity_poly.pdbx_strand_id
1 'polypeptide(L)'
;MFQWNEEMVRFMRDASEYSDYYRRLVQWMLPDLHPGDHICDAGCGLGYLSLALSPYVRRVTAADRSQEALSVLRENCTRRAVQNIDIRPGDIRADLPDTAYDAMVFCFFGTIEEVAAIARDQCRGTVFVFKKHYATHRFSVGSHPTGHESFRAAADWLAERGIPFEAAELELEMGQPLRSTEEARRFFRLYSRDEDKSVITDEFLRGRLIETGRTDFPLYLPHKRPVGCLKFSSKSL
;
A
#
# COMPACT_ATOMS: atom_id res chain seq x y z
N MET A 1 -11.14 1.02 12.12
CA MET A 1 -10.03 1.90 11.68
C MET A 1 -8.72 1.17 11.94
N PHE A 2 -7.78 1.14 10.99
CA PHE A 2 -6.45 0.55 11.21
C PHE A 2 -5.66 1.47 12.16
N GLN A 3 -5.13 0.91 13.24
CA GLN A 3 -4.32 1.66 14.21
C GLN A 3 -2.86 1.22 14.08
N TRP A 4 -1.98 2.16 13.83
CA TRP A 4 -0.55 1.94 13.83
C TRP A 4 -0.03 1.86 15.28
N ASN A 5 0.90 0.95 15.55
CA ASN A 5 1.76 0.98 16.72
C ASN A 5 3.23 1.01 16.29
N GLU A 6 4.12 1.32 17.20
CA GLU A 6 5.56 1.47 16.90
C GLU A 6 6.17 0.22 16.24
N GLU A 7 5.78 -0.96 16.67
CA GLU A 7 6.30 -2.22 16.12
C GLU A 7 5.78 -2.46 14.69
N MET A 8 4.50 -2.18 14.42
CA MET A 8 3.94 -2.25 13.06
C MET A 8 4.60 -1.22 12.13
N VAL A 9 4.83 0.00 12.60
CA VAL A 9 5.55 1.04 11.85
C VAL A 9 6.95 0.57 11.50
N ARG A 10 7.69 0.00 12.47
CA ARG A 10 9.04 -0.52 12.26
C ARG A 10 9.07 -1.66 11.24
N PHE A 11 8.22 -2.66 11.36
CA PHE A 11 8.15 -3.76 10.41
C PHE A 11 7.78 -3.27 9.00
N MET A 12 6.81 -2.39 8.88
CA MET A 12 6.41 -1.84 7.57
C MET A 12 7.54 -0.99 6.95
N ARG A 13 8.26 -0.20 7.76
CA ARG A 13 9.44 0.55 7.32
C ARG A 13 10.50 -0.39 6.77
N ASP A 14 10.89 -1.39 7.57
CA ASP A 14 11.92 -2.36 7.20
C ASP A 14 11.55 -3.08 5.89
N ALA A 15 10.32 -3.57 5.75
CA ALA A 15 9.84 -4.22 4.53
C ALA A 15 9.82 -3.28 3.32
N SER A 16 9.37 -2.04 3.50
CA SER A 16 9.26 -1.04 2.43
C SER A 16 10.63 -0.54 1.93
N GLU A 17 11.62 -0.48 2.82
CA GLU A 17 12.97 -0.06 2.47
C GLU A 17 13.82 -1.21 1.91
N TYR A 18 13.49 -2.44 2.26
CA TYR A 18 14.19 -3.63 1.80
C TYR A 18 13.76 -4.05 0.38
N SER A 19 12.50 -3.81 0.00
CA SER A 19 11.93 -4.22 -1.29
C SER A 19 11.81 -3.04 -2.28
N ASP A 20 11.60 -3.36 -3.55
CA ASP A 20 11.27 -2.39 -4.59
C ASP A 20 9.75 -2.28 -4.86
N TYR A 21 8.94 -2.83 -3.97
CA TYR A 21 7.49 -2.99 -4.11
C TYR A 21 6.79 -1.72 -4.60
N TYR A 22 6.97 -0.59 -3.91
CA TYR A 22 6.31 0.67 -4.28
C TYR A 22 6.84 1.24 -5.60
N ARG A 23 8.13 1.07 -5.89
CA ARG A 23 8.68 1.47 -7.20
C ARG A 23 8.06 0.67 -8.35
N ARG A 24 7.79 -0.62 -8.15
CA ARG A 24 7.11 -1.46 -9.14
C ARG A 24 5.66 -1.04 -9.37
N LEU A 25 4.93 -0.64 -8.31
CA LEU A 25 3.59 -0.06 -8.46
C LEU A 25 3.63 1.22 -9.29
N VAL A 26 4.58 2.12 -8.98
CA VAL A 26 4.76 3.36 -9.74
C VAL A 26 5.13 3.08 -11.19
N GLN A 27 6.01 2.13 -11.49
CA GLN A 27 6.37 1.75 -12.86
C GLN A 27 5.14 1.40 -13.70
N TRP A 28 4.14 0.74 -13.12
CA TRP A 28 2.88 0.45 -13.81
C TRP A 28 2.05 1.71 -14.07
N MET A 29 2.16 2.74 -13.23
CA MET A 29 1.45 4.01 -13.37
C MET A 29 2.10 4.96 -14.39
N LEU A 30 3.44 4.88 -14.58
CA LEU A 30 4.23 5.86 -15.34
C LEU A 30 3.71 6.17 -16.75
N PRO A 31 3.16 5.22 -17.55
CA PRO A 31 2.65 5.54 -18.88
C PRO A 31 1.54 6.58 -18.92
N ASP A 32 0.82 6.77 -17.80
CA ASP A 32 -0.32 7.67 -17.67
C ASP A 32 -0.03 8.88 -16.76
N LEU A 33 1.23 9.10 -16.39
CA LEU A 33 1.66 10.21 -15.54
C LEU A 33 2.54 11.19 -16.32
N HIS A 34 2.42 12.48 -15.99
CA HIS A 34 3.21 13.53 -16.58
C HIS A 34 4.02 14.30 -15.51
N PRO A 35 5.21 14.81 -15.87
CA PRO A 35 6.03 15.56 -14.89
C PRO A 35 5.35 16.81 -14.32
N GLY A 36 4.34 17.35 -15.00
CA GLY A 36 3.54 18.50 -14.56
C GLY A 36 2.40 18.15 -13.60
N ASP A 37 2.11 16.87 -13.35
CA ASP A 37 0.92 16.45 -12.62
C ASP A 37 1.00 16.77 -11.12
N HIS A 38 -0.16 17.07 -10.57
CA HIS A 38 -0.44 17.07 -9.14
C HIS A 38 -1.28 15.84 -8.80
N ILE A 39 -0.71 14.90 -8.06
CA ILE A 39 -1.33 13.61 -7.73
C ILE A 39 -1.73 13.58 -6.25
N CYS A 40 -2.86 12.93 -5.96
CA CYS A 40 -3.24 12.59 -4.61
C CYS A 40 -3.03 11.09 -4.33
N ASP A 41 -2.24 10.77 -3.30
CA ASP A 41 -2.14 9.45 -2.68
C ASP A 41 -3.12 9.40 -1.51
N ALA A 42 -4.30 8.83 -1.75
CA ALA A 42 -5.40 8.79 -0.80
C ALA A 42 -5.29 7.58 0.14
N GLY A 43 -5.18 7.86 1.44
CA GLY A 43 -4.86 6.84 2.44
C GLY A 43 -3.40 6.39 2.37
N CYS A 44 -2.47 7.36 2.30
CA CYS A 44 -1.07 7.12 2.02
C CYS A 44 -0.32 6.29 3.09
N GLY A 45 -0.87 6.13 4.30
CA GLY A 45 -0.23 5.46 5.41
C GLY A 45 1.15 6.07 5.70
N LEU A 46 2.20 5.23 5.73
CA LEU A 46 3.58 5.67 5.96
C LEU A 46 4.21 6.41 4.77
N GLY A 47 3.48 6.60 3.66
CA GLY A 47 3.84 7.41 2.50
C GLY A 47 4.89 6.83 1.57
N TYR A 48 5.16 5.54 1.61
CA TYR A 48 6.17 4.93 0.72
C TYR A 48 5.79 4.97 -0.76
N LEU A 49 4.49 4.93 -1.09
CA LEU A 49 4.01 5.13 -2.46
C LEU A 49 4.19 6.59 -2.87
N SER A 50 3.81 7.55 -2.01
CA SER A 50 4.03 8.98 -2.24
C SER A 50 5.51 9.29 -2.50
N LEU A 51 6.42 8.72 -1.69
CA LEU A 51 7.87 8.86 -1.88
C LEU A 51 8.36 8.27 -3.22
N ALA A 52 7.78 7.14 -3.64
CA ALA A 52 8.13 6.51 -4.90
C ALA A 52 7.59 7.30 -6.12
N LEU A 53 6.45 7.99 -5.98
CA LEU A 53 5.85 8.86 -7.00
C LEU A 53 6.57 10.20 -7.15
N SER A 54 7.09 10.76 -6.06
CA SER A 54 7.61 12.13 -6.00
C SER A 54 8.65 12.48 -7.08
N PRO A 55 9.54 11.56 -7.57
CA PRO A 55 10.50 11.89 -8.61
C PRO A 55 9.90 12.10 -10.01
N TYR A 56 8.68 11.66 -10.23
CA TYR A 56 8.07 11.58 -11.56
C TYR A 56 7.01 12.64 -11.83
N VAL A 57 6.61 13.40 -10.80
CA VAL A 57 5.50 14.35 -10.87
C VAL A 57 5.85 15.68 -10.22
N ARG A 58 5.13 16.74 -10.56
CA ARG A 58 5.36 18.07 -9.97
C ARG A 58 5.08 18.10 -8.48
N ARG A 59 4.02 17.42 -8.02
CA ARG A 59 3.52 17.50 -6.64
C ARG A 59 2.74 16.24 -6.27
N VAL A 60 2.90 15.78 -5.05
CA VAL A 60 2.08 14.71 -4.46
C VAL A 60 1.38 15.28 -3.22
N THR A 61 0.05 15.16 -3.14
CA THR A 61 -0.67 15.31 -1.88
C THR A 61 -0.82 13.93 -1.25
N ALA A 62 -0.20 13.72 -0.11
CA ALA A 62 -0.26 12.49 0.67
C ALA A 62 -1.26 12.66 1.82
N ALA A 63 -2.45 12.09 1.70
CA ALA A 63 -3.54 12.24 2.65
C ALA A 63 -3.77 10.99 3.48
N ASP A 64 -3.79 11.11 4.80
CA ASP A 64 -4.15 10.03 5.73
C ASP A 64 -4.75 10.59 7.03
N ARG A 65 -5.54 9.78 7.73
CA ARG A 65 -6.12 10.13 9.03
C ARG A 65 -5.16 9.90 10.20
N SER A 66 -4.19 9.00 10.04
CA SER A 66 -3.26 8.65 11.10
C SER A 66 -2.11 9.64 11.18
N GLN A 67 -2.09 10.41 12.26
CA GLN A 67 -0.99 11.33 12.55
C GLN A 67 0.34 10.58 12.77
N GLU A 68 0.29 9.37 13.34
CA GLU A 68 1.44 8.50 13.55
C GLU A 68 2.06 8.11 12.20
N ALA A 69 1.23 7.70 11.24
CA ALA A 69 1.69 7.35 9.90
C ALA A 69 2.29 8.56 9.17
N LEU A 70 1.62 9.71 9.23
CA LEU A 70 2.08 10.95 8.61
C LEU A 70 3.36 11.51 9.27
N SER A 71 3.59 11.25 10.56
CA SER A 71 4.85 11.58 11.23
C SER A 71 6.03 10.84 10.59
N VAL A 72 5.86 9.54 10.32
CA VAL A 72 6.87 8.74 9.62
C VAL A 72 7.13 9.26 8.20
N LEU A 73 6.09 9.68 7.48
CA LEU A 73 6.25 10.28 6.16
C LEU A 73 7.05 11.59 6.24
N ARG A 74 6.78 12.48 7.22
CA ARG A 74 7.56 13.73 7.42
C ARG A 74 9.03 13.44 7.66
N GLU A 75 9.33 12.47 8.55
CA GLU A 75 10.70 12.03 8.81
C GLU A 75 11.39 11.52 7.53
N ASN A 76 10.67 10.71 6.75
CA ASN A 76 11.17 10.16 5.49
C ASN A 76 11.42 11.26 4.44
N CYS A 77 10.54 12.24 4.31
CA CYS A 77 10.72 13.39 3.42
C CYS A 77 11.98 14.18 3.81
N THR A 78 12.16 14.48 5.11
CA THR A 78 13.34 15.15 5.62
C THR A 78 14.63 14.38 5.34
N ARG A 79 14.64 13.09 5.69
CA ARG A 79 15.80 12.21 5.51
C ARG A 79 16.23 12.07 4.04
N ARG A 80 15.27 12.10 3.12
CA ARG A 80 15.50 11.92 1.67
C ARG A 80 15.54 13.24 0.90
N ALA A 81 15.44 14.39 1.60
CA ALA A 81 15.38 15.72 1.00
C ALA A 81 14.27 15.88 -0.07
N VAL A 82 13.12 15.21 0.13
CA VAL A 82 11.95 15.31 -0.75
C VAL A 82 11.12 16.54 -0.34
N GLN A 83 10.85 17.43 -1.30
CA GLN A 83 10.21 18.73 -1.06
C GLN A 83 8.85 18.88 -1.76
N ASN A 84 8.49 18.00 -2.65
CA ASN A 84 7.26 18.08 -3.45
C ASN A 84 6.13 17.17 -2.96
N ILE A 85 6.16 16.76 -1.68
CA ILE A 85 5.07 16.04 -1.03
C ILE A 85 4.39 16.93 -0.01
N ASP A 86 3.11 17.25 -0.23
CA ASP A 86 2.26 17.90 0.74
C ASP A 86 1.57 16.88 1.61
N ILE A 87 1.86 16.92 2.89
CA ILE A 87 1.30 15.98 3.85
C ILE A 87 0.01 16.55 4.43
N ARG A 88 -1.11 15.91 4.12
CA ARG A 88 -2.45 16.37 4.50
C ARG A 88 -3.08 15.41 5.52
N PRO A 89 -3.16 15.81 6.80
CA PRO A 89 -3.90 15.05 7.80
C PRO A 89 -5.40 15.27 7.62
N GLY A 90 -6.20 14.21 7.71
CA GLY A 90 -7.65 14.31 7.66
C GLY A 90 -8.34 13.21 6.85
N ASP A 91 -9.64 13.35 6.73
CA ASP A 91 -10.45 12.46 5.90
C ASP A 91 -10.54 13.01 4.48
N ILE A 92 -9.93 12.32 3.54
CA ILE A 92 -9.95 12.71 2.11
C ILE A 92 -11.39 12.87 1.56
N ARG A 93 -12.38 12.26 2.19
CA ARG A 93 -13.80 12.40 1.79
C ARG A 93 -14.43 13.73 2.23
N ALA A 94 -13.93 14.31 3.32
CA ALA A 94 -14.46 15.54 3.89
C ALA A 94 -13.70 16.78 3.39
N ASP A 95 -12.44 16.62 3.04
CA ASP A 95 -11.53 17.71 2.72
C ASP A 95 -11.34 17.83 1.21
N LEU A 96 -12.18 18.61 0.56
CA LEU A 96 -12.05 18.85 -0.89
C LEU A 96 -10.81 19.73 -1.18
N PRO A 97 -10.07 19.46 -2.26
CA PRO A 97 -8.98 20.32 -2.70
C PRO A 97 -9.54 21.57 -3.40
N ASP A 98 -8.81 22.69 -3.32
CA ASP A 98 -9.16 23.92 -4.06
C ASP A 98 -9.16 23.70 -5.59
N THR A 99 -8.34 22.78 -6.05
CA THR A 99 -8.23 22.39 -7.45
C THR A 99 -8.15 20.87 -7.56
N ALA A 100 -8.97 20.28 -8.45
CA ALA A 100 -8.97 18.86 -8.67
C ALA A 100 -7.59 18.32 -9.07
N TYR A 101 -7.25 17.15 -8.58
CA TYR A 101 -6.00 16.46 -8.88
C TYR A 101 -5.94 15.99 -10.33
N ASP A 102 -4.76 16.00 -10.92
CA ASP A 102 -4.54 15.46 -12.28
C ASP A 102 -4.68 13.95 -12.31
N ALA A 103 -4.27 13.26 -11.22
CA ALA A 103 -4.54 11.85 -10.99
C ALA A 103 -4.72 11.57 -9.49
N MET A 104 -5.37 10.46 -9.17
CA MET A 104 -5.49 9.95 -7.81
C MET A 104 -5.07 8.50 -7.74
N VAL A 105 -4.43 8.11 -6.65
CA VAL A 105 -4.09 6.71 -6.36
C VAL A 105 -4.68 6.26 -5.03
N PHE A 106 -5.24 5.07 -5.03
CA PHE A 106 -5.86 4.39 -3.89
C PHE A 106 -5.19 3.03 -3.70
N CYS A 107 -4.26 2.96 -2.77
CA CYS A 107 -3.49 1.74 -2.52
C CYS A 107 -4.03 1.00 -1.29
N PHE A 108 -4.78 -0.08 -1.52
CA PHE A 108 -5.50 -0.85 -0.49
C PHE A 108 -6.45 0.00 0.36
N PHE A 109 -6.98 1.03 -0.22
CA PHE A 109 -7.93 1.96 0.38
C PHE A 109 -9.36 1.58 0.04
N GLY A 110 -10.30 1.68 1.00
CA GLY A 110 -11.74 1.67 0.85
C GLY A 110 -12.36 0.60 -0.07
N THR A 111 -13.64 0.76 -0.37
CA THR A 111 -14.35 0.01 -1.41
C THR A 111 -14.22 0.73 -2.76
N ILE A 112 -14.60 0.08 -3.87
CA ILE A 112 -14.54 0.72 -5.19
C ILE A 112 -15.57 1.83 -5.30
N GLU A 113 -16.71 1.71 -4.62
CA GLU A 113 -17.75 2.74 -4.52
C GLU A 113 -17.22 4.01 -3.85
N GLU A 114 -16.51 3.85 -2.72
CA GLU A 114 -15.89 4.97 -2.01
C GLU A 114 -14.81 5.64 -2.89
N VAL A 115 -13.98 4.84 -3.57
CA VAL A 115 -12.97 5.33 -4.51
C VAL A 115 -13.62 6.14 -5.64
N ALA A 116 -14.66 5.60 -6.27
CA ALA A 116 -15.36 6.26 -7.36
C ALA A 116 -16.01 7.58 -6.90
N ALA A 117 -16.64 7.60 -5.72
CA ALA A 117 -17.25 8.81 -5.17
C ALA A 117 -16.20 9.90 -4.93
N ILE A 118 -15.07 9.56 -4.27
CA ILE A 118 -13.98 10.51 -4.01
C ILE A 118 -13.37 11.01 -5.32
N ALA A 119 -13.11 10.11 -6.26
CA ALA A 119 -12.47 10.46 -7.52
C ALA A 119 -13.36 11.34 -8.40
N ARG A 120 -14.68 11.13 -8.41
CA ARG A 120 -15.64 11.99 -9.11
C ARG A 120 -15.55 13.45 -8.65
N ASP A 121 -15.39 13.66 -7.35
CA ASP A 121 -15.41 15.00 -6.76
C ASP A 121 -14.03 15.67 -6.81
N GLN A 122 -12.94 14.90 -6.81
CA GLN A 122 -11.59 15.42 -6.56
C GLN A 122 -10.57 15.17 -7.68
N CYS A 123 -10.88 14.33 -8.69
CA CYS A 123 -9.96 13.98 -9.77
C CYS A 123 -10.48 14.45 -11.13
N ARG A 124 -9.61 14.94 -12.00
CA ARG A 124 -9.95 15.32 -13.39
C ARG A 124 -9.30 14.43 -14.46
N GLY A 125 -8.53 13.43 -14.04
CA GLY A 125 -7.79 12.54 -14.94
C GLY A 125 -7.83 11.08 -14.54
N THR A 126 -6.67 10.45 -14.47
CA THR A 126 -6.59 9.00 -14.22
C THR A 126 -6.73 8.65 -12.74
N VAL A 127 -7.52 7.63 -12.46
CA VAL A 127 -7.69 7.02 -11.15
C VAL A 127 -6.98 5.66 -11.15
N PHE A 128 -6.01 5.49 -10.25
CA PHE A 128 -5.28 4.24 -10.04
C PHE A 128 -5.76 3.57 -8.77
N VAL A 129 -6.07 2.28 -8.84
CA VAL A 129 -6.56 1.50 -7.71
C VAL A 129 -5.77 0.21 -7.59
N PHE A 130 -5.14 0.00 -6.43
CA PHE A 130 -4.47 -1.24 -6.09
C PHE A 130 -5.27 -2.00 -5.04
N LYS A 131 -5.67 -3.23 -5.37
CA LYS A 131 -6.48 -4.09 -4.51
C LYS A 131 -5.78 -5.40 -4.20
N LYS A 132 -6.21 -6.06 -3.14
CA LYS A 132 -5.74 -7.40 -2.81
C LYS A 132 -6.21 -8.40 -3.87
N HIS A 133 -5.29 -9.25 -4.31
CA HIS A 133 -5.59 -10.33 -5.24
C HIS A 133 -5.25 -11.70 -4.61
N TYR A 134 -5.64 -11.87 -3.33
CA TYR A 134 -5.49 -13.12 -2.58
C TYR A 134 -6.65 -13.30 -1.61
N ALA A 135 -7.08 -14.57 -1.44
CA ALA A 135 -8.25 -14.93 -0.65
C ALA A 135 -7.93 -15.20 0.84
N THR A 136 -6.70 -15.57 1.17
CA THR A 136 -6.32 -16.01 2.51
C THR A 136 -5.27 -15.11 3.15
N HIS A 137 -5.28 -15.08 4.48
CA HIS A 137 -4.30 -14.30 5.24
C HIS A 137 -2.92 -14.96 5.20
N ARG A 138 -1.90 -14.18 4.85
CA ARG A 138 -0.57 -14.69 4.47
C ARG A 138 0.38 -15.00 5.63
N PHE A 139 0.16 -14.42 6.80
CA PHE A 139 1.04 -14.54 7.97
C PHE A 139 0.47 -15.43 9.07
N SER A 140 -0.57 -16.19 8.77
CA SER A 140 -1.14 -17.19 9.68
C SER A 140 -0.64 -18.59 9.33
N VAL A 141 -0.65 -19.47 10.31
CA VAL A 141 -0.38 -20.89 10.14
C VAL A 141 -1.62 -21.57 9.52
N GLY A 142 -2.79 -21.23 10.07
CA GLY A 142 -4.08 -21.67 9.55
C GLY A 142 -4.57 -20.87 8.35
N SER A 143 -5.59 -21.39 7.69
CA SER A 143 -6.26 -20.69 6.58
C SER A 143 -7.31 -19.74 7.10
N HIS A 144 -7.08 -18.45 6.95
CA HIS A 144 -7.99 -17.39 7.39
C HIS A 144 -8.40 -16.54 6.18
N PRO A 145 -9.69 -16.49 5.82
CA PRO A 145 -10.18 -15.65 4.73
C PRO A 145 -9.87 -14.16 4.97
N THR A 146 -9.57 -13.43 3.91
CA THR A 146 -9.45 -11.97 3.95
C THR A 146 -10.81 -11.35 3.73
N GLY A 147 -11.34 -10.65 4.75
CA GLY A 147 -12.66 -9.99 4.69
C GLY A 147 -12.69 -8.63 3.98
N HIS A 148 -11.76 -8.38 3.05
CA HIS A 148 -11.72 -7.12 2.31
C HIS A 148 -12.09 -7.34 0.85
N GLU A 149 -12.67 -6.31 0.24
CA GLU A 149 -12.98 -6.28 -1.18
C GLU A 149 -11.77 -6.70 -2.01
N SER A 150 -12.01 -7.67 -2.88
CA SER A 150 -11.01 -8.21 -3.78
C SER A 150 -10.86 -7.34 -5.04
N PHE A 151 -9.77 -7.54 -5.76
CA PHE A 151 -9.57 -6.98 -7.09
C PHE A 151 -10.72 -7.36 -8.05
N ARG A 152 -11.19 -8.60 -8.01
CA ARG A 152 -12.30 -9.07 -8.86
C ARG A 152 -13.59 -8.32 -8.58
N ALA A 153 -13.98 -8.17 -7.31
CA ALA A 153 -15.19 -7.44 -6.95
C ALA A 153 -15.14 -5.98 -7.44
N ALA A 154 -13.97 -5.34 -7.35
CA ALA A 154 -13.80 -3.99 -7.86
C ALA A 154 -13.89 -3.91 -9.40
N ALA A 155 -13.31 -4.87 -10.12
CA ALA A 155 -13.40 -4.95 -11.57
C ALA A 155 -14.84 -5.22 -12.04
N ASP A 156 -15.53 -6.16 -11.40
CA ASP A 156 -16.93 -6.48 -11.69
C ASP A 156 -17.83 -5.26 -11.49
N TRP A 157 -17.63 -4.52 -10.40
CA TRP A 157 -18.38 -3.30 -10.12
C TRP A 157 -18.22 -2.22 -11.20
N LEU A 158 -17.01 -2.03 -11.73
CA LEU A 158 -16.75 -1.10 -12.84
C LEU A 158 -17.42 -1.58 -14.13
N ALA A 159 -17.29 -2.88 -14.45
CA ALA A 159 -17.89 -3.49 -15.63
C ALA A 159 -19.41 -3.40 -15.65
N GLU A 160 -20.08 -3.72 -14.53
CA GLU A 160 -21.53 -3.63 -14.38
C GLU A 160 -22.07 -2.23 -14.62
N ARG A 161 -21.26 -1.19 -14.42
CA ARG A 161 -21.63 0.21 -14.61
C ARG A 161 -21.19 0.77 -15.96
N GLY A 162 -20.59 -0.07 -16.80
CA GLY A 162 -20.10 0.33 -18.10
C GLY A 162 -18.94 1.34 -18.03
N ILE A 163 -18.21 1.40 -16.91
CA ILE A 163 -17.05 2.27 -16.74
C ILE A 163 -15.84 1.59 -17.41
N PRO A 164 -15.26 2.17 -18.48
CA PRO A 164 -14.08 1.60 -19.11
C PRO A 164 -12.88 1.64 -18.17
N PHE A 165 -12.17 0.53 -18.05
CA PHE A 165 -10.96 0.42 -17.22
C PHE A 165 -9.93 -0.51 -17.86
N GLU A 166 -8.67 -0.30 -17.49
CA GLU A 166 -7.60 -1.25 -17.72
C GLU A 166 -7.29 -1.98 -16.43
N ALA A 167 -6.98 -3.28 -16.56
CA ALA A 167 -6.65 -4.15 -15.43
C ALA A 167 -5.33 -4.87 -15.67
N ALA A 168 -4.56 -5.06 -14.61
CA ALA A 168 -3.37 -5.88 -14.59
C ALA A 168 -3.25 -6.62 -13.26
N GLU A 169 -2.55 -7.75 -13.28
CA GLU A 169 -2.18 -8.50 -12.09
C GLU A 169 -0.65 -8.49 -11.98
N LEU A 170 -0.16 -8.04 -10.84
CA LEU A 170 1.26 -8.01 -10.53
C LEU A 170 1.55 -8.96 -9.38
N GLU A 171 2.64 -9.69 -9.47
CA GLU A 171 3.18 -10.46 -8.35
C GLU A 171 4.47 -9.78 -7.88
N LEU A 172 4.40 -9.08 -6.75
CA LEU A 172 5.47 -8.23 -6.27
C LEU A 172 6.04 -8.75 -4.95
N GLU A 173 7.36 -8.73 -4.83
CA GLU A 173 8.02 -9.08 -3.58
C GLU A 173 7.76 -8.01 -2.51
N MET A 174 7.16 -8.41 -1.40
CA MET A 174 6.93 -7.59 -0.21
C MET A 174 7.07 -8.48 1.03
N GLY A 175 8.22 -9.11 1.16
CA GLY A 175 8.59 -9.92 2.31
C GLY A 175 9.03 -9.08 3.51
N GLN A 176 9.45 -9.75 4.57
CA GLN A 176 9.86 -9.10 5.81
C GLN A 176 11.33 -9.39 6.13
N PRO A 177 12.22 -8.40 6.10
CA PRO A 177 13.57 -8.53 6.65
C PRO A 177 13.50 -8.55 8.18
N LEU A 178 14.32 -9.39 8.79
CA LEU A 178 14.28 -9.68 10.22
C LEU A 178 15.70 -9.81 10.81
N ARG A 179 15.87 -9.32 12.02
CA ARG A 179 17.16 -9.29 12.72
C ARG A 179 17.45 -10.56 13.50
N SER A 180 16.40 -11.34 13.84
CA SER A 180 16.56 -12.59 14.60
C SER A 180 15.31 -13.48 14.49
N THR A 181 15.43 -14.75 14.87
CA THR A 181 14.30 -15.67 15.00
C THR A 181 13.26 -15.17 16.02
N GLU A 182 13.72 -14.54 17.11
CA GLU A 182 12.81 -13.96 18.09
C GLU A 182 12.00 -12.77 17.51
N GLU A 183 12.63 -11.94 16.69
CA GLU A 183 11.91 -10.89 15.96
C GLU A 183 10.91 -11.49 14.95
N ALA A 184 11.25 -12.58 14.27
CA ALA A 184 10.33 -13.31 13.41
C ALA A 184 9.10 -13.82 14.19
N ARG A 185 9.34 -14.38 15.38
CA ARG A 185 8.27 -14.86 16.26
C ARG A 185 7.34 -13.72 16.67
N ARG A 186 7.88 -12.55 17.03
CA ARG A 186 7.08 -11.35 17.34
C ARG A 186 6.28 -10.89 16.14
N PHE A 187 6.89 -10.85 14.95
CA PHE A 187 6.20 -10.51 13.70
C PHE A 187 5.00 -11.41 13.44
N PHE A 188 5.17 -12.74 13.49
CA PHE A 188 4.07 -13.66 13.28
C PHE A 188 2.99 -13.55 14.38
N ARG A 189 3.36 -13.35 15.63
CA ARG A 189 2.40 -13.12 16.73
C ARG A 189 1.57 -11.86 16.53
N LEU A 190 2.18 -10.80 16.01
CA LEU A 190 1.53 -9.52 15.76
C LEU A 190 0.56 -9.61 14.56
N TYR A 191 0.97 -10.27 13.49
CA TYR A 191 0.22 -10.27 12.24
C TYR A 191 -0.64 -11.52 12.01
N SER A 192 -0.37 -12.64 12.66
CA SER A 192 -1.17 -13.85 12.53
C SER A 192 -2.61 -13.63 13.02
N ARG A 193 -3.55 -14.25 12.32
CA ARG A 193 -4.96 -14.36 12.74
C ARG A 193 -5.27 -15.63 13.52
N ASP A 194 -4.28 -16.51 13.70
CA ASP A 194 -4.43 -17.69 14.53
C ASP A 194 -4.71 -17.26 16.00
N GLU A 195 -5.73 -17.82 16.62
CA GLU A 195 -6.08 -17.53 18.02
C GLU A 195 -5.00 -18.07 18.96
N ASP A 196 -4.60 -19.33 18.73
CA ASP A 196 -3.48 -19.94 19.46
C ASP A 196 -2.13 -19.56 18.83
N LYS A 197 -1.36 -18.74 19.53
CA LYS A 197 -0.02 -18.33 19.07
C LYS A 197 1.07 -19.36 19.32
N SER A 198 0.78 -20.47 20.02
CA SER A 198 1.72 -21.58 20.24
C SER A 198 2.04 -22.35 18.95
N VAL A 199 1.17 -22.26 17.95
CA VAL A 199 1.42 -22.82 16.60
C VAL A 199 2.62 -22.19 15.88
N ILE A 200 3.10 -21.03 16.34
CA ILE A 200 4.29 -20.35 15.80
C ILE A 200 5.54 -20.97 16.47
N THR A 201 5.85 -22.18 16.07
CA THR A 201 6.98 -22.98 16.57
C THR A 201 8.31 -22.59 15.90
N ASP A 202 9.43 -23.05 16.46
CA ASP A 202 10.74 -22.89 15.80
C ASP A 202 10.82 -23.64 14.47
N GLU A 203 10.16 -24.79 14.37
CA GLU A 203 10.07 -25.55 13.13
C GLU A 203 9.30 -24.78 12.06
N PHE A 204 8.15 -24.19 12.43
CA PHE A 204 7.38 -23.33 11.53
C PHE A 204 8.22 -22.15 11.03
N LEU A 205 8.95 -21.47 11.93
CA LEU A 205 9.80 -20.33 11.57
C LEU A 205 10.94 -20.76 10.64
N ARG A 206 11.64 -21.86 10.95
CA ARG A 206 12.73 -22.39 10.10
C ARG A 206 12.24 -22.76 8.68
N GLY A 207 11.03 -23.26 8.56
CA GLY A 207 10.42 -23.60 7.27
C GLY A 207 10.01 -22.38 6.42
N ARG A 208 9.96 -21.19 7.02
CA ARG A 208 9.47 -19.96 6.35
C ARG A 208 10.57 -18.92 6.11
N LEU A 209 11.64 -18.97 6.87
CA LEU A 209 12.73 -17.99 6.83
C LEU A 209 13.87 -18.48 5.95
N ILE A 210 14.52 -17.54 5.29
CA ILE A 210 15.80 -17.77 4.59
C ILE A 210 16.89 -16.89 5.19
N GLU A 211 18.13 -17.36 5.15
CA GLU A 211 19.30 -16.58 5.50
C GLU A 211 19.70 -15.66 4.35
N THR A 212 19.99 -14.41 4.65
CA THR A 212 20.31 -13.39 3.64
C THR A 212 21.83 -13.19 3.45
N GLY A 213 22.63 -13.61 4.44
CA GLY A 213 24.05 -13.29 4.52
C GLY A 213 24.34 -11.82 4.93
N ARG A 214 23.33 -11.02 5.21
CA ARG A 214 23.47 -9.61 5.65
C ARG A 214 23.57 -9.52 7.16
N THR A 215 24.34 -8.56 7.66
CA THR A 215 24.49 -8.32 9.11
C THR A 215 23.34 -7.54 9.72
N ASP A 216 22.72 -6.62 8.96
CA ASP A 216 21.59 -5.82 9.42
C ASP A 216 20.27 -6.60 9.47
N PHE A 217 20.06 -7.50 8.50
CA PHE A 217 18.90 -8.39 8.41
C PHE A 217 19.36 -9.80 8.03
N PRO A 218 19.87 -10.59 8.98
CA PRO A 218 20.36 -11.94 8.68
C PRO A 218 19.27 -12.91 8.22
N LEU A 219 18.01 -12.63 8.53
CA LEU A 219 16.88 -13.45 8.14
C LEU A 219 15.90 -12.66 7.26
N TYR A 220 15.23 -13.38 6.37
CA TYR A 220 14.19 -12.83 5.52
C TYR A 220 13.01 -13.79 5.42
N LEU A 221 11.80 -13.27 5.55
CA LEU A 221 10.55 -13.97 5.25
C LEU A 221 10.13 -13.62 3.83
N PRO A 222 10.40 -14.47 2.82
CA PRO A 222 9.99 -14.20 1.45
C PRO A 222 8.47 -14.12 1.33
N HIS A 223 7.98 -13.15 0.58
CA HIS A 223 6.57 -13.07 0.31
C HIS A 223 6.27 -12.35 -0.99
N LYS A 224 5.90 -13.09 -2.01
CA LYS A 224 5.33 -12.55 -3.22
C LYS A 224 3.87 -12.19 -2.97
N ARG A 225 3.55 -10.92 -3.18
CA ARG A 225 2.23 -10.36 -2.95
C ARG A 225 1.51 -10.16 -4.28
N PRO A 226 0.46 -10.93 -4.55
CA PRO A 226 -0.40 -10.67 -5.69
C PRO A 226 -1.18 -9.36 -5.47
N VAL A 227 -1.13 -8.47 -6.45
CA VAL A 227 -1.80 -7.17 -6.45
C VAL A 227 -2.61 -7.03 -7.72
N GLY A 228 -3.89 -6.79 -7.58
CA GLY A 228 -4.74 -6.37 -8.68
C GLY A 228 -4.64 -4.86 -8.89
N CYS A 229 -4.35 -4.46 -10.11
CA CYS A 229 -4.18 -3.07 -10.53
C CYS A 229 -5.33 -2.71 -11.46
N LEU A 230 -6.01 -1.60 -11.17
CA LEU A 230 -7.05 -1.02 -12.01
C LEU A 230 -6.70 0.43 -12.30
N LYS A 231 -6.97 0.89 -13.54
CA LYS A 231 -6.97 2.31 -13.87
C LYS A 231 -8.16 2.65 -14.76
N PHE A 232 -8.76 3.80 -14.52
CA PHE A 232 -9.88 4.34 -15.28
C PHE A 232 -9.89 5.86 -15.24
N SER A 233 -10.64 6.48 -16.14
CA SER A 233 -10.80 7.93 -16.16
C SER A 233 -11.86 8.38 -15.14
N SER A 234 -11.56 9.40 -14.34
CA SER A 234 -12.57 10.04 -13.47
C SER A 234 -13.73 10.64 -14.26
N LYS A 235 -13.52 10.97 -15.54
CA LYS A 235 -14.58 11.48 -16.43
C LYS A 235 -15.62 10.43 -16.82
N SER A 236 -15.34 9.15 -16.55
CA SER A 236 -16.26 8.04 -16.82
C SER A 236 -17.13 7.68 -15.61
N LEU A 237 -16.97 8.39 -14.47
CA LEU A 237 -17.73 8.22 -13.23
C LEU A 237 -19.06 9.08 -13.24
#